data_5659b7e37b85c11acd29e3938b357e6a
#
_entry.id   5659b7e37b85c11acd29e3938b357e6a
#
_cell.length_a   1.000
_cell.length_b   1.000
_cell.length_c   1.000
_cell.angle_alpha   90.00
_cell.angle_beta   90.00
_cell.angle_gamma   90.00
#
_symmetry.space_group_name_H-M   'P 1'
#
loop_
_entity.id
_entity.type
_entity.pdbx_description
1 polymer ?
#
loop_
_entity_poly.entity_id
_entity_poly.type
_entity_poly.pdbx_seq_one_letter_code
_entity_poly.pdbx_strand_id
1 'polypeptide(L)'
;MKYVDMHCDTITELCDINGNLSNNDLHIDINKLKKGECLLQNFAIFTNLNHENSDYTKKAIDYYYKQLEINKDAIRPVYKYSDIESNEENNYISAMLTLEEGSVVDGDLNNLNMFYDKGVRMITLTWNYPNGIAYPNIDQTLGRSKVSIYSFNTKDGLTDFGIEYVKRCNELGIIVDVSHLSDKGFYDVLKYSEYPFVASHSNARTICKVGRNLTDDMIVELARKGGATGINFCADFIDDSNPHTTIENIVKHIRHIVNIGGIDCVGFGSDFDGIQNTLEIGDASGMQKIYEALKEYFNEDELEKIFYKNVLRVYKQCLK
;
A
#
# COMPACT_ATOMS: atom_id res chain seq x y z
N MET A 1 -18.71 -8.10 4.23
CA MET A 1 -17.51 -8.78 3.69
C MET A 1 -16.28 -8.17 4.35
N LYS A 2 -15.47 -8.99 5.05
CA LYS A 2 -14.18 -8.51 5.61
C LYS A 2 -13.29 -7.99 4.49
N TYR A 3 -12.40 -7.02 4.79
CA TYR A 3 -11.42 -6.55 3.82
C TYR A 3 -10.04 -6.32 4.45
N VAL A 4 -9.02 -6.36 3.60
CA VAL A 4 -7.65 -5.94 3.90
C VAL A 4 -7.32 -4.75 3.02
N ASP A 5 -6.75 -3.71 3.61
CA ASP A 5 -6.29 -2.52 2.92
C ASP A 5 -4.77 -2.36 3.09
N MET A 6 -4.06 -2.36 1.98
CA MET A 6 -2.59 -2.39 1.97
C MET A 6 -1.94 -1.02 2.16
N HIS A 7 -2.71 0.09 2.15
CA HIS A 7 -2.11 1.41 2.28
C HIS A 7 -3.09 2.49 2.74
N CYS A 8 -2.69 3.25 3.76
CA CYS A 8 -3.27 4.54 4.13
C CYS A 8 -2.24 5.42 4.84
N ASP A 9 -2.43 6.76 4.80
CA ASP A 9 -1.57 7.76 5.43
C ASP A 9 -2.08 8.30 6.76
N THR A 10 -3.16 7.72 7.26
CA THR A 10 -3.90 8.20 8.44
C THR A 10 -3.00 8.46 9.66
N ILE A 11 -2.01 7.59 9.92
CA ILE A 11 -1.12 7.77 11.10
C ILE A 11 -0.17 8.95 10.90
N THR A 12 0.31 9.18 9.70
CA THR A 12 1.13 10.35 9.35
C THR A 12 0.33 11.63 9.56
N GLU A 13 -0.85 11.72 8.97
CA GLU A 13 -1.76 12.86 9.11
C GLU A 13 -2.13 13.12 10.59
N LEU A 14 -2.53 12.09 11.34
CA LEU A 14 -2.85 12.23 12.76
C LEU A 14 -1.65 12.65 13.60
N CYS A 15 -0.43 12.19 13.27
CA CYS A 15 0.79 12.60 13.95
C CYS A 15 1.06 14.10 13.78
N ASP A 16 0.84 14.61 12.57
CA ASP A 16 1.10 16.01 12.23
C ASP A 16 0.09 16.98 12.89
N ILE A 17 -1.18 16.59 12.94
CA ILE A 17 -2.23 17.40 13.59
C ILE A 17 -2.42 17.08 15.08
N ASN A 18 -1.63 16.14 15.65
CA ASN A 18 -1.81 15.60 17.00
C ASN A 18 -3.25 15.11 17.25
N GLY A 19 -3.79 14.38 16.25
CA GLY A 19 -5.17 13.89 16.21
C GLY A 19 -5.39 12.63 17.07
N ASN A 20 -6.42 11.84 16.74
CA ASN A 20 -6.81 10.64 17.50
C ASN A 20 -7.40 9.59 16.57
N LEU A 21 -6.92 8.34 16.63
CA LEU A 21 -7.41 7.25 15.82
C LEU A 21 -8.78 6.71 16.28
N SER A 22 -9.20 6.99 17.51
CA SER A 22 -10.50 6.50 18.03
C SER A 22 -11.68 7.07 17.27
N ASN A 23 -11.62 8.36 16.94
CA ASN A 23 -12.62 9.10 16.18
C ASN A 23 -12.02 10.40 15.64
N ASN A 24 -12.18 10.66 14.34
CA ASN A 24 -11.65 11.85 13.66
C ASN A 24 -12.43 12.15 12.37
N ASP A 25 -12.09 13.25 11.70
CA ASP A 25 -12.72 13.68 10.44
C ASP A 25 -11.98 13.17 9.18
N LEU A 26 -10.92 12.34 9.33
CA LEU A 26 -10.19 11.71 8.25
C LEU A 26 -10.96 10.50 7.67
N HIS A 27 -10.42 9.84 6.65
CA HIS A 27 -11.06 8.68 6.04
C HIS A 27 -11.06 7.44 6.97
N ILE A 28 -10.10 7.35 7.91
CA ILE A 28 -9.95 6.20 8.82
C ILE A 28 -10.00 6.62 10.28
N ASP A 29 -10.87 5.98 11.04
CA ASP A 29 -10.86 5.85 12.48
C ASP A 29 -11.40 4.47 12.91
N ILE A 30 -11.31 4.15 14.18
CA ILE A 30 -11.76 2.84 14.72
C ILE A 30 -13.23 2.55 14.39
N ASN A 31 -14.10 3.55 14.44
CA ASN A 31 -15.53 3.35 14.17
C ASN A 31 -15.79 3.08 12.69
N LYS A 32 -15.09 3.81 11.79
CA LYS A 32 -15.16 3.62 10.34
C LYS A 32 -14.62 2.25 9.93
N LEU A 33 -13.46 1.84 10.48
CA LEU A 33 -12.90 0.51 10.23
C LEU A 33 -13.85 -0.61 10.67
N LYS A 34 -14.45 -0.51 11.87
CA LYS A 34 -15.43 -1.47 12.35
C LYS A 34 -16.67 -1.53 11.46
N LYS A 35 -17.22 -0.37 11.07
CA LYS A 35 -18.40 -0.29 10.21
C LYS A 35 -18.14 -0.82 8.80
N GLY A 36 -16.92 -0.64 8.28
CA GLY A 36 -16.46 -1.19 7.01
C GLY A 36 -16.13 -2.67 7.06
N GLU A 37 -16.10 -3.31 8.23
CA GLU A 37 -15.67 -4.69 8.46
C GLU A 37 -14.18 -4.93 8.14
N CYS A 38 -13.32 -3.96 8.48
CA CYS A 38 -11.88 -4.09 8.27
C CYS A 38 -11.29 -5.25 9.07
N LEU A 39 -10.61 -6.17 8.39
CA LEU A 39 -9.82 -7.24 9.00
C LEU A 39 -8.40 -6.77 9.32
N LEU A 40 -7.77 -6.10 8.35
CA LEU A 40 -6.41 -5.61 8.48
C LEU A 40 -6.25 -4.29 7.73
N GLN A 41 -5.67 -3.30 8.39
CA GLN A 41 -5.25 -2.03 7.82
C GLN A 41 -3.75 -1.88 7.91
N ASN A 42 -3.10 -1.60 6.78
CA ASN A 42 -1.72 -1.13 6.78
C ASN A 42 -1.72 0.39 7.03
N PHE A 43 -0.91 0.81 7.98
CA PHE A 43 -0.67 2.21 8.29
C PHE A 43 0.72 2.58 7.82
N ALA A 44 0.80 3.39 6.77
CA ALA A 44 2.05 3.90 6.27
C ALA A 44 2.54 5.08 7.14
N ILE A 45 3.83 5.07 7.41
CA ILE A 45 4.54 6.28 7.79
C ILE A 45 5.10 6.87 6.51
N PHE A 46 4.45 7.92 6.04
CA PHE A 46 4.87 8.65 4.86
C PHE A 46 5.96 9.66 5.22
N THR A 47 7.00 9.71 4.42
CA THR A 47 8.03 10.73 4.49
C THR A 47 8.28 11.33 3.11
N ASN A 48 8.56 12.61 3.06
CA ASN A 48 8.90 13.32 1.83
C ASN A 48 10.16 14.17 2.03
N LEU A 49 10.59 14.87 0.98
CA LEU A 49 11.79 15.72 1.02
C LEU A 49 11.75 16.85 2.07
N ASN A 50 10.58 17.18 2.63
CA ASN A 50 10.41 18.19 3.66
C ASN A 50 10.49 17.61 5.08
N HIS A 51 10.28 16.32 5.23
CA HIS A 51 10.45 15.61 6.47
C HIS A 51 11.90 15.14 6.53
N GLU A 52 12.74 15.82 7.29
CA GLU A 52 14.07 15.33 7.57
C GLU A 52 13.97 14.03 8.37
N ASN A 53 13.78 12.88 7.61
CA ASN A 53 14.46 11.64 7.88
C ASN A 53 14.02 10.77 9.06
N SER A 54 14.95 9.97 9.53
CA SER A 54 14.78 8.91 10.52
C SER A 54 14.15 9.40 11.84
N ASP A 55 14.31 10.66 12.23
CA ASP A 55 13.77 11.19 13.49
C ASP A 55 12.24 11.45 13.39
N TYR A 56 11.76 11.98 12.25
CA TYR A 56 10.32 12.08 12.01
C TYR A 56 9.69 10.69 11.95
N THR A 57 10.30 9.76 11.19
CA THR A 57 9.83 8.38 11.10
C THR A 57 9.73 7.72 12.47
N LYS A 58 10.75 7.87 13.32
CA LYS A 58 10.72 7.34 14.70
C LYS A 58 9.59 7.96 15.52
N LYS A 59 9.42 9.29 15.45
CA LYS A 59 8.31 10.00 16.12
C LYS A 59 6.95 9.46 15.66
N ALA A 60 6.74 9.28 14.35
CA ALA A 60 5.49 8.77 13.80
C ALA A 60 5.24 7.30 14.18
N ILE A 61 6.29 6.46 14.25
CA ILE A 61 6.20 5.09 14.76
C ILE A 61 5.79 5.09 16.24
N ASP A 62 6.40 5.93 17.07
CA ASP A 62 6.03 6.04 18.50
C ASP A 62 4.58 6.52 18.64
N TYR A 63 4.14 7.42 17.76
CA TYR A 63 2.76 7.88 17.71
C TYR A 63 1.80 6.76 17.29
N TYR A 64 2.14 5.93 16.29
CA TYR A 64 1.36 4.75 15.90
C TYR A 64 1.13 3.83 17.11
N TYR A 65 2.17 3.45 17.83
CA TYR A 65 2.02 2.59 19.01
C TYR A 65 1.21 3.23 20.12
N LYS A 66 1.36 4.54 20.34
CA LYS A 66 0.50 5.29 21.28
C LYS A 66 -0.97 5.19 20.88
N GLN A 67 -1.30 5.33 19.59
CA GLN A 67 -2.69 5.21 19.12
C GLN A 67 -3.22 3.77 19.25
N LEU A 68 -2.40 2.76 19.02
CA LEU A 68 -2.80 1.37 19.24
C LEU A 68 -3.04 1.07 20.75
N GLU A 69 -2.20 1.57 21.64
CA GLU A 69 -2.40 1.37 23.08
C GLU A 69 -3.69 2.05 23.57
N ILE A 70 -4.00 3.26 23.09
CA ILE A 70 -5.28 3.95 23.40
C ILE A 70 -6.48 3.11 22.93
N ASN A 71 -6.37 2.44 21.79
CA ASN A 71 -7.44 1.69 21.14
C ASN A 71 -7.29 0.16 21.25
N LYS A 72 -6.53 -0.33 22.23
CA LYS A 72 -6.16 -1.74 22.36
C LYS A 72 -7.32 -2.73 22.47
N ASP A 73 -8.52 -2.26 22.83
CA ASP A 73 -9.72 -3.11 22.89
C ASP A 73 -10.41 -3.27 21.51
N ALA A 74 -9.84 -2.66 20.45
CA ALA A 74 -10.39 -2.69 19.10
C ALA A 74 -9.38 -3.08 18.04
N ILE A 75 -8.11 -2.71 18.20
CA ILE A 75 -7.06 -2.88 17.17
C ILE A 75 -5.76 -3.35 17.80
N ARG A 76 -5.03 -4.22 17.11
CA ARG A 76 -3.78 -4.84 17.58
C ARG A 76 -2.70 -4.81 16.51
N PRO A 77 -1.42 -4.62 16.88
CA PRO A 77 -0.31 -4.67 15.94
C PRO A 77 -0.11 -6.07 15.33
N VAL A 78 0.50 -6.10 14.16
CA VAL A 78 0.92 -7.31 13.44
C VAL A 78 2.43 -7.30 13.27
N TYR A 79 3.09 -8.35 13.77
CA TYR A 79 4.53 -8.57 13.58
C TYR A 79 4.83 -9.82 12.76
N LYS A 80 3.93 -10.80 12.74
CA LYS A 80 4.00 -12.05 11.99
C LYS A 80 2.60 -12.49 11.57
N TYR A 81 2.52 -13.40 10.64
CA TYR A 81 1.22 -13.82 10.08
C TYR A 81 0.24 -14.36 11.13
N SER A 82 0.74 -15.13 12.11
CA SER A 82 -0.11 -15.67 13.19
C SER A 82 -0.74 -14.60 14.09
N ASP A 83 -0.22 -13.38 14.11
CA ASP A 83 -0.85 -12.28 14.84
C ASP A 83 -2.16 -11.87 14.17
N ILE A 84 -2.22 -11.94 12.82
CA ILE A 84 -3.46 -11.66 12.06
C ILE A 84 -4.52 -12.70 12.42
N GLU A 85 -4.15 -13.99 12.41
CA GLU A 85 -5.06 -15.10 12.76
C GLU A 85 -5.57 -14.93 14.21
N SER A 86 -4.68 -14.65 15.15
CA SER A 86 -5.04 -14.43 16.56
C SER A 86 -5.91 -13.19 16.76
N ASN A 87 -5.63 -12.08 16.06
CA ASN A 87 -6.43 -10.86 16.16
C ASN A 87 -7.85 -11.13 15.63
N GLU A 88 -7.98 -11.82 14.50
CA GLU A 88 -9.27 -12.17 13.92
C GLU A 88 -10.10 -13.08 14.86
N GLU A 89 -9.49 -14.12 15.43
CA GLU A 89 -10.16 -15.03 16.40
C GLU A 89 -10.68 -14.26 17.64
N ASN A 90 -10.01 -13.19 18.03
CA ASN A 90 -10.38 -12.39 19.18
C ASN A 90 -11.19 -11.12 18.80
N ASN A 91 -11.64 -11.00 17.56
CA ASN A 91 -12.39 -9.85 17.03
C ASN A 91 -11.68 -8.50 17.13
N TYR A 92 -10.34 -8.49 17.02
CA TYR A 92 -9.56 -7.27 16.86
C TYR A 92 -9.29 -6.98 15.39
N ILE A 93 -9.23 -5.70 15.03
CA ILE A 93 -8.69 -5.26 13.76
C ILE A 93 -7.16 -5.44 13.82
N SER A 94 -6.56 -5.96 12.77
CA SER A 94 -5.11 -6.04 12.64
C SER A 94 -4.55 -4.73 12.10
N ALA A 95 -3.49 -4.20 12.71
CA ALA A 95 -2.75 -3.03 12.26
C ALA A 95 -1.33 -3.43 11.85
N MET A 96 -0.95 -3.20 10.60
CA MET A 96 0.41 -3.44 10.14
C MET A 96 1.12 -2.11 9.88
N LEU A 97 2.28 -1.94 10.50
CA LEU A 97 3.13 -0.77 10.30
C LEU A 97 3.92 -0.89 9.02
N THR A 98 3.84 0.11 8.16
CA THR A 98 4.58 0.18 6.89
C THR A 98 5.32 1.51 6.75
N LEU A 99 6.30 1.56 5.86
CA LEU A 99 6.99 2.80 5.51
C LEU A 99 6.71 3.13 4.05
N GLU A 100 6.33 4.36 3.79
CA GLU A 100 6.32 4.92 2.44
C GLU A 100 7.48 5.89 2.30
N GLU A 101 8.43 5.51 1.50
CA GLU A 101 9.76 6.06 1.26
C GLU A 101 10.88 5.30 2.01
N GLY A 102 11.54 4.41 1.27
CA GLY A 102 12.56 3.51 1.82
C GLY A 102 13.87 4.18 2.24
N SER A 103 14.16 5.43 1.80
CA SER A 103 15.44 6.11 2.08
C SER A 103 15.65 6.48 3.56
N VAL A 104 14.62 6.31 4.39
CA VAL A 104 14.72 6.51 5.85
C VAL A 104 15.79 5.64 6.52
N VAL A 105 16.31 4.64 5.81
CA VAL A 105 17.48 3.84 6.25
C VAL A 105 18.80 4.58 6.14
N ASP A 106 18.81 5.77 5.52
CA ASP A 106 19.99 6.67 5.46
C ASP A 106 21.27 6.00 4.90
N GLY A 107 21.09 5.17 3.85
CA GLY A 107 22.18 4.47 3.17
C GLY A 107 22.84 3.33 3.97
N ASP A 108 22.28 2.95 5.12
CA ASP A 108 22.78 1.85 5.94
C ASP A 108 21.74 0.73 6.10
N LEU A 109 22.01 -0.44 5.52
CA LEU A 109 21.14 -1.61 5.62
C LEU A 109 20.92 -2.10 7.06
N ASN A 110 21.81 -1.76 8.01
CA ASN A 110 21.56 -2.08 9.41
C ASN A 110 20.33 -1.35 9.98
N ASN A 111 19.99 -0.20 9.42
CA ASN A 111 18.77 0.50 9.81
C ASN A 111 17.50 -0.25 9.42
N LEU A 112 17.52 -1.14 8.41
CA LEU A 112 16.41 -2.07 8.15
C LEU A 112 16.12 -2.99 9.35
N ASN A 113 17.16 -3.49 10.03
CA ASN A 113 17.00 -4.28 11.25
C ASN A 113 16.29 -3.47 12.33
N MET A 114 16.72 -2.22 12.54
CA MET A 114 16.10 -1.32 13.52
C MET A 114 14.61 -1.08 13.20
N PHE A 115 14.25 -0.83 11.94
CA PHE A 115 12.85 -0.66 11.56
C PHE A 115 12.05 -1.96 11.67
N TYR A 116 12.63 -3.09 11.32
CA TYR A 116 12.01 -4.41 11.54
C TYR A 116 11.74 -4.65 13.02
N ASP A 117 12.71 -4.38 13.90
CA ASP A 117 12.58 -4.50 15.35
C ASP A 117 11.52 -3.53 15.91
N LYS A 118 11.34 -2.38 15.26
CA LYS A 118 10.25 -1.44 15.55
C LYS A 118 8.89 -1.86 14.97
N GLY A 119 8.79 -3.01 14.33
CA GLY A 119 7.53 -3.58 13.84
C GLY A 119 7.18 -3.27 12.39
N VAL A 120 8.03 -2.62 11.62
CA VAL A 120 7.81 -2.39 10.19
C VAL A 120 7.79 -3.72 9.44
N ARG A 121 6.78 -3.96 8.60
CA ARG A 121 6.58 -5.21 7.86
C ARG A 121 6.41 -5.04 6.35
N MET A 122 6.29 -3.82 5.87
CA MET A 122 6.30 -3.51 4.44
C MET A 122 6.99 -2.17 4.19
N ILE A 123 7.69 -2.04 3.07
CA ILE A 123 8.38 -0.79 2.71
C ILE A 123 8.19 -0.52 1.22
N THR A 124 7.66 0.66 0.90
CA THR A 124 7.65 1.23 -0.46
C THR A 124 9.04 1.78 -0.77
N LEU A 125 9.67 1.30 -1.83
CA LEU A 125 11.10 1.57 -2.08
C LEU A 125 11.40 3.04 -2.39
N THR A 126 10.50 3.71 -3.12
CA THR A 126 10.60 5.14 -3.44
C THR A 126 9.24 5.80 -3.31
N TRP A 127 9.23 7.08 -3.02
CA TRP A 127 8.11 7.93 -3.38
C TRP A 127 8.38 8.60 -4.74
N ASN A 128 7.98 9.84 -4.96
CA ASN A 128 8.07 10.55 -6.22
C ASN A 128 9.41 11.30 -6.41
N TYR A 129 10.52 10.70 -6.01
CA TYR A 129 11.89 11.19 -6.25
C TYR A 129 12.92 10.06 -6.17
N PRO A 130 14.06 10.17 -6.90
CA PRO A 130 15.18 9.25 -6.74
C PRO A 130 15.77 9.36 -5.33
N ASN A 131 16.06 8.22 -4.68
CA ASN A 131 16.40 8.22 -3.25
C ASN A 131 17.63 7.37 -2.88
N GLY A 132 18.49 7.04 -3.82
CA GLY A 132 19.65 6.19 -3.60
C GLY A 132 19.33 4.68 -3.60
N ILE A 133 18.06 4.27 -3.40
CA ILE A 133 17.60 2.89 -3.54
C ILE A 133 17.15 2.65 -4.99
N ALA A 134 16.32 3.54 -5.53
CA ALA A 134 15.72 3.38 -6.84
C ALA A 134 15.22 4.71 -7.43
N TYR A 135 14.65 4.61 -8.61
CA TYR A 135 14.06 5.73 -9.34
C TYR A 135 12.55 5.53 -9.47
N PRO A 136 11.73 6.60 -9.30
CA PRO A 136 10.29 6.55 -9.48
C PRO A 136 9.88 6.70 -10.95
N ASN A 137 8.60 6.46 -11.25
CA ASN A 137 8.00 6.85 -12.52
C ASN A 137 7.74 8.37 -12.59
N ILE A 138 7.27 8.96 -11.49
CA ILE A 138 7.06 10.41 -11.36
C ILE A 138 8.20 10.97 -10.54
N ASP A 139 9.01 11.86 -11.12
CA ASP A 139 10.14 12.50 -10.44
C ASP A 139 9.85 13.98 -10.18
N GLN A 140 9.45 14.30 -8.96
CA GLN A 140 9.15 15.67 -8.54
C GLN A 140 10.39 16.58 -8.41
N THR A 141 11.61 16.03 -8.38
CA THR A 141 12.84 16.82 -8.33
C THR A 141 13.12 17.55 -9.64
N LEU A 142 12.51 17.10 -10.74
CA LEU A 142 12.66 17.73 -12.06
C LEU A 142 11.98 19.13 -12.16
N GLY A 143 11.25 19.52 -11.11
CA GLY A 143 10.52 20.79 -11.04
C GLY A 143 9.16 20.73 -11.76
N ARG A 144 8.20 21.53 -11.27
CA ARG A 144 6.78 21.49 -11.67
C ARG A 144 6.52 21.56 -13.19
N SER A 145 7.39 22.22 -13.96
CA SER A 145 7.24 22.32 -15.42
C SER A 145 7.61 21.05 -16.18
N LYS A 146 8.26 20.07 -15.54
CA LYS A 146 8.72 18.81 -16.13
C LYS A 146 8.08 17.58 -15.48
N VAL A 147 7.46 17.75 -14.31
CA VAL A 147 6.74 16.68 -13.65
C VAL A 147 5.43 16.42 -14.37
N SER A 148 5.18 15.18 -14.71
CA SER A 148 3.92 14.75 -15.33
C SER A 148 3.51 13.41 -14.78
N ILE A 149 2.23 13.28 -14.43
CA ILE A 149 1.65 11.96 -14.07
C ILE A 149 1.69 10.97 -15.24
N TYR A 150 1.85 11.48 -16.47
CA TYR A 150 2.02 10.69 -17.69
C TYR A 150 3.47 10.32 -18.00
N SER A 151 4.40 10.53 -17.06
CA SER A 151 5.79 10.11 -17.21
C SER A 151 5.95 8.61 -16.99
N PHE A 152 6.78 7.98 -17.82
CA PHE A 152 7.11 6.57 -17.73
C PHE A 152 8.63 6.41 -17.72
N ASN A 153 9.21 6.04 -16.58
CA ASN A 153 10.63 5.77 -16.48
C ASN A 153 10.91 4.29 -16.72
N THR A 154 11.32 3.98 -17.93
CA THR A 154 11.63 2.61 -18.39
C THR A 154 13.14 2.32 -18.37
N LYS A 155 13.98 3.25 -17.92
CA LYS A 155 15.46 3.17 -18.01
C LYS A 155 16.14 2.98 -16.68
N ASP A 156 15.72 3.75 -15.69
CA ASP A 156 16.38 3.81 -14.39
C ASP A 156 15.57 2.99 -13.37
N GLY A 157 16.18 2.02 -12.75
CA GLY A 157 15.54 1.08 -11.83
C GLY A 157 16.18 1.08 -10.45
N LEU A 158 16.44 -0.10 -9.89
CA LEU A 158 17.19 -0.24 -8.65
C LEU A 158 18.65 0.17 -8.85
N THR A 159 19.22 0.83 -7.86
CA THR A 159 20.66 0.99 -7.74
C THR A 159 21.31 -0.32 -7.23
N ASP A 160 22.64 -0.39 -7.22
CA ASP A 160 23.34 -1.54 -6.59
C ASP A 160 22.96 -1.66 -5.10
N PHE A 161 22.85 -0.53 -4.38
CA PHE A 161 22.36 -0.49 -3.01
C PHE A 161 20.89 -0.96 -2.92
N GLY A 162 20.03 -0.57 -3.87
CA GLY A 162 18.64 -1.00 -3.94
C GLY A 162 18.48 -2.50 -4.14
N ILE A 163 19.37 -3.14 -4.89
CA ILE A 163 19.39 -4.60 -5.05
C ILE A 163 19.67 -5.29 -3.70
N GLU A 164 20.67 -4.82 -2.96
CA GLU A 164 20.99 -5.37 -1.64
C GLU A 164 19.89 -5.05 -0.62
N TYR A 165 19.24 -3.88 -0.74
CA TYR A 165 18.08 -3.51 0.07
C TYR A 165 16.93 -4.50 -0.10
N VAL A 166 16.55 -4.83 -1.34
CA VAL A 166 15.48 -5.82 -1.63
C VAL A 166 15.82 -7.19 -1.04
N LYS A 167 17.07 -7.65 -1.22
CA LYS A 167 17.53 -8.91 -0.62
C LYS A 167 17.43 -8.89 0.90
N ARG A 168 17.85 -7.78 1.52
CA ARG A 168 17.77 -7.63 2.98
C ARG A 168 16.33 -7.61 3.49
N CYS A 169 15.41 -6.95 2.78
CA CYS A 169 13.98 -7.04 3.09
C CYS A 169 13.49 -8.49 3.09
N ASN A 170 13.86 -9.27 2.07
CA ASN A 170 13.50 -10.67 1.96
C ASN A 170 14.07 -11.53 3.13
N GLU A 171 15.31 -11.29 3.52
CA GLU A 171 15.94 -11.98 4.67
C GLU A 171 15.20 -11.72 5.98
N LEU A 172 14.78 -10.48 6.20
CA LEU A 172 14.05 -10.05 7.41
C LEU A 172 12.58 -10.46 7.41
N GLY A 173 11.97 -10.69 6.25
CA GLY A 173 10.53 -10.87 6.13
C GLY A 173 9.77 -9.54 6.04
N ILE A 174 10.43 -8.49 5.52
CA ILE A 174 9.78 -7.24 5.14
C ILE A 174 9.26 -7.38 3.72
N ILE A 175 7.98 -7.08 3.52
CA ILE A 175 7.34 -7.11 2.21
C ILE A 175 7.84 -5.92 1.38
N VAL A 176 8.32 -6.19 0.17
CA VAL A 176 8.73 -5.15 -0.77
C VAL A 176 7.50 -4.62 -1.48
N ASP A 177 7.33 -3.29 -1.48
CA ASP A 177 6.27 -2.59 -2.20
C ASP A 177 6.86 -1.77 -3.35
N VAL A 178 6.32 -2.00 -4.56
CA VAL A 178 6.74 -1.35 -5.79
C VAL A 178 5.84 -0.19 -6.23
N SER A 179 4.89 0.22 -5.40
CA SER A 179 4.13 1.45 -5.66
C SER A 179 5.11 2.63 -5.82
N HIS A 180 4.81 3.58 -6.70
CA HIS A 180 5.67 4.69 -7.11
C HIS A 180 6.90 4.32 -7.97
N LEU A 181 7.38 3.08 -7.89
CA LEU A 181 8.61 2.66 -8.53
C LEU A 181 8.53 2.78 -10.07
N SER A 182 9.65 3.06 -10.71
CA SER A 182 9.75 3.07 -12.16
C SER A 182 9.43 1.71 -12.78
N ASP A 183 9.05 1.70 -14.07
CA ASP A 183 8.82 0.46 -14.80
C ASP A 183 10.07 -0.44 -14.77
N LYS A 184 11.25 0.15 -14.96
CA LYS A 184 12.52 -0.60 -14.88
C LYS A 184 12.74 -1.16 -13.46
N GLY A 185 12.44 -0.38 -12.42
CA GLY A 185 12.55 -0.80 -11.03
C GLY A 185 11.63 -1.97 -10.69
N PHE A 186 10.42 -1.98 -11.22
CA PHE A 186 9.50 -3.12 -11.08
C PHE A 186 10.15 -4.42 -11.60
N TYR A 187 10.72 -4.41 -12.80
CA TYR A 187 11.37 -5.60 -13.36
C TYR A 187 12.67 -5.96 -12.63
N ASP A 188 13.36 -4.99 -12.02
CA ASP A 188 14.50 -5.29 -11.16
C ASP A 188 14.06 -5.98 -9.88
N VAL A 189 12.99 -5.52 -9.22
CA VAL A 189 12.41 -6.21 -8.05
C VAL A 189 11.92 -7.61 -8.44
N LEU A 190 11.25 -7.77 -9.58
CA LEU A 190 10.83 -9.08 -10.10
C LEU A 190 12.00 -10.05 -10.23
N LYS A 191 13.16 -9.55 -10.65
CA LYS A 191 14.39 -10.33 -10.84
C LYS A 191 15.08 -10.69 -9.53
N TYR A 192 15.17 -9.74 -8.60
CA TYR A 192 16.04 -9.87 -7.43
C TYR A 192 15.29 -10.26 -6.14
N SER A 193 13.99 -10.06 -6.06
CA SER A 193 13.21 -10.53 -4.92
C SER A 193 13.03 -12.05 -4.97
N GLU A 194 13.33 -12.74 -3.88
CA GLU A 194 13.10 -14.19 -3.75
C GLU A 194 11.62 -14.49 -3.42
N TYR A 195 10.97 -13.60 -2.67
CA TYR A 195 9.58 -13.74 -2.25
C TYR A 195 8.62 -12.96 -3.17
N PRO A 196 7.32 -13.24 -3.10
CA PRO A 196 6.31 -12.35 -3.68
C PRO A 196 6.46 -10.93 -3.14
N PHE A 197 6.08 -9.95 -3.95
CA PHE A 197 6.06 -8.54 -3.57
C PHE A 197 4.70 -7.93 -3.94
N VAL A 198 4.43 -6.72 -3.52
CA VAL A 198 3.17 -6.04 -3.78
C VAL A 198 3.37 -4.73 -4.52
N ALA A 199 2.34 -4.28 -5.24
CA ALA A 199 2.12 -2.88 -5.53
C ALA A 199 0.96 -2.44 -4.62
N SER A 200 1.30 -1.95 -3.42
CA SER A 200 0.30 -1.76 -2.35
C SER A 200 -0.88 -0.91 -2.77
N HIS A 201 -0.67 0.11 -3.64
CA HIS A 201 -1.68 1.06 -4.09
C HIS A 201 -1.43 1.51 -5.56
N SER A 202 -1.62 0.59 -6.53
CA SER A 202 -1.42 0.86 -7.97
C SER A 202 -2.50 0.22 -8.83
N ASN A 203 -3.02 1.00 -9.79
CA ASN A 203 -4.13 0.62 -10.67
C ASN A 203 -3.64 0.06 -12.02
N ALA A 204 -4.55 -0.12 -12.99
CA ALA A 204 -4.23 -0.60 -14.34
C ALA A 204 -3.99 0.58 -15.30
N ARG A 205 -2.81 0.63 -15.93
CA ARG A 205 -2.40 1.70 -16.86
C ARG A 205 -3.20 1.69 -18.16
N THR A 206 -3.70 0.54 -18.57
CA THR A 206 -4.58 0.43 -19.75
C THR A 206 -5.91 1.14 -19.54
N ILE A 207 -6.38 1.23 -18.30
CA ILE A 207 -7.63 1.94 -17.97
C ILE A 207 -7.38 3.46 -17.78
N CYS A 208 -6.39 3.83 -16.96
CA CYS A 208 -5.97 5.20 -16.76
C CYS A 208 -4.45 5.31 -17.02
N LYS A 209 -4.06 6.04 -18.08
CA LYS A 209 -2.71 6.02 -18.66
C LYS A 209 -1.75 6.95 -17.92
N VAL A 210 -1.46 6.64 -16.68
CA VAL A 210 -0.52 7.39 -15.82
C VAL A 210 0.64 6.53 -15.35
N GLY A 211 1.78 7.15 -15.02
CA GLY A 211 3.01 6.44 -14.63
C GLY A 211 2.88 5.63 -13.33
N ARG A 212 1.96 6.05 -12.43
CA ARG A 212 1.70 5.36 -11.16
C ARG A 212 1.01 4.00 -11.33
N ASN A 213 0.40 3.75 -12.47
CA ASN A 213 -0.35 2.53 -12.75
C ASN A 213 0.54 1.47 -13.40
N LEU A 214 0.23 0.20 -13.14
CA LEU A 214 0.92 -0.95 -13.70
C LEU A 214 0.50 -1.20 -15.15
N THR A 215 1.42 -1.58 -16.02
CA THR A 215 1.10 -2.11 -17.35
C THR A 215 0.48 -3.50 -17.23
N ASP A 216 -0.22 -3.93 -18.28
CA ASP A 216 -0.80 -5.29 -18.32
C ASP A 216 0.28 -6.37 -18.18
N ASP A 217 1.46 -6.16 -18.76
CA ASP A 217 2.61 -7.06 -18.61
C ASP A 217 3.11 -7.12 -17.16
N MET A 218 3.20 -5.96 -16.46
CA MET A 218 3.55 -5.93 -15.04
C MET A 218 2.52 -6.67 -14.20
N ILE A 219 1.23 -6.54 -14.49
CA ILE A 219 0.16 -7.26 -13.79
C ILE A 219 0.32 -8.77 -13.95
N VAL A 220 0.61 -9.23 -15.19
CA VAL A 220 0.88 -10.65 -15.46
C VAL A 220 2.09 -11.15 -14.67
N GLU A 221 3.19 -10.41 -14.68
CA GLU A 221 4.43 -10.83 -14.02
C GLU A 221 4.29 -10.76 -12.48
N LEU A 222 3.56 -9.77 -11.94
CA LEU A 222 3.23 -9.70 -10.52
C LEU A 222 2.41 -10.92 -10.08
N ALA A 223 1.39 -11.29 -10.86
CA ALA A 223 0.57 -12.47 -10.61
C ALA A 223 1.40 -13.77 -10.66
N ARG A 224 2.27 -13.92 -11.67
CA ARG A 224 3.18 -15.09 -11.79
C ARG A 224 4.15 -15.22 -10.62
N LYS A 225 4.61 -14.09 -10.08
CA LYS A 225 5.45 -14.03 -8.89
C LYS A 225 4.67 -14.36 -7.61
N GLY A 226 3.36 -14.46 -7.68
CA GLY A 226 2.47 -14.68 -6.53
C GLY A 226 2.19 -13.41 -5.73
N GLY A 227 2.47 -12.23 -6.29
CA GLY A 227 2.18 -10.94 -5.68
C GLY A 227 0.72 -10.50 -5.81
N ALA A 228 0.46 -9.28 -5.38
CA ALA A 228 -0.85 -8.63 -5.51
C ALA A 228 -0.71 -7.11 -5.68
N THR A 229 -1.66 -6.50 -6.39
CA THR A 229 -1.80 -5.04 -6.47
C THR A 229 -3.04 -4.59 -5.74
N GLY A 230 -2.93 -3.48 -4.98
CA GLY A 230 -4.06 -2.82 -4.32
C GLY A 230 -4.64 -1.71 -5.18
N ILE A 231 -5.96 -1.65 -5.28
CA ILE A 231 -6.65 -0.56 -5.97
C ILE A 231 -6.48 0.72 -5.17
N ASN A 232 -5.82 1.70 -5.79
CA ASN A 232 -5.67 3.06 -5.29
C ASN A 232 -6.92 3.88 -5.64
N PHE A 233 -7.44 4.65 -4.67
CA PHE A 233 -8.64 5.46 -4.85
C PHE A 233 -8.36 6.91 -5.26
N CYS A 234 -7.11 7.26 -5.56
CA CYS A 234 -6.77 8.57 -6.12
C CYS A 234 -7.43 8.76 -7.49
N ALA A 235 -8.19 9.84 -7.65
CA ALA A 235 -8.90 10.14 -8.89
C ALA A 235 -7.94 10.22 -10.09
N ASP A 236 -6.79 10.86 -9.94
CA ASP A 236 -5.78 11.01 -10.99
C ASP A 236 -5.24 9.65 -11.51
N PHE A 237 -5.38 8.57 -10.73
CA PHE A 237 -4.86 7.24 -11.08
C PHE A 237 -5.98 6.26 -11.45
N ILE A 238 -7.23 6.61 -11.15
CA ILE A 238 -8.37 5.77 -11.45
C ILE A 238 -9.12 6.24 -12.72
N ASP A 239 -9.31 7.54 -12.85
CA ASP A 239 -9.88 8.21 -14.03
C ASP A 239 -9.45 9.69 -14.04
N ASP A 240 -8.37 9.99 -14.76
CA ASP A 240 -7.76 11.33 -14.80
C ASP A 240 -8.64 12.41 -15.46
N SER A 241 -9.78 12.04 -16.01
CA SER A 241 -10.80 12.94 -16.53
C SER A 241 -11.87 13.34 -15.49
N ASN A 242 -11.90 12.70 -14.33
CA ASN A 242 -12.91 12.89 -13.30
C ASN A 242 -12.24 13.15 -11.93
N PRO A 243 -12.49 14.30 -11.28
CA PRO A 243 -11.91 14.58 -9.96
C PRO A 243 -12.57 13.77 -8.81
N HIS A 244 -13.54 12.93 -9.12
CA HIS A 244 -14.25 12.10 -8.15
C HIS A 244 -14.03 10.63 -8.44
N THR A 245 -13.65 9.86 -7.41
CA THR A 245 -13.53 8.41 -7.53
C THR A 245 -14.89 7.75 -7.32
N THR A 246 -15.39 7.11 -8.38
CA THR A 246 -16.66 6.39 -8.37
C THR A 246 -16.45 4.89 -8.10
N ILE A 247 -17.47 4.23 -7.57
CA ILE A 247 -17.46 2.77 -7.39
C ILE A 247 -17.33 2.07 -8.76
N GLU A 248 -17.97 2.60 -9.79
CA GLU A 248 -17.89 2.07 -11.16
C GLU A 248 -16.43 2.03 -11.66
N ASN A 249 -15.67 3.11 -11.43
CA ASN A 249 -14.27 3.18 -11.84
C ASN A 249 -13.40 2.20 -11.03
N ILE A 250 -13.64 2.04 -9.73
CA ILE A 250 -12.97 1.02 -8.89
C ILE A 250 -13.25 -0.39 -9.48
N VAL A 251 -14.51 -0.72 -9.73
CA VAL A 251 -14.94 -2.00 -10.31
C VAL A 251 -14.29 -2.25 -11.67
N LYS A 252 -14.19 -1.21 -12.52
CA LYS A 252 -13.57 -1.30 -13.84
C LYS A 252 -12.09 -1.72 -13.76
N HIS A 253 -11.33 -1.12 -12.84
CA HIS A 253 -9.93 -1.49 -12.61
C HIS A 253 -9.80 -2.92 -12.07
N ILE A 254 -10.59 -3.31 -11.08
CA ILE A 254 -10.59 -4.67 -10.52
C ILE A 254 -10.84 -5.70 -11.62
N ARG A 255 -11.91 -5.51 -12.42
CA ARG A 255 -12.27 -6.43 -13.50
C ARG A 255 -11.15 -6.53 -14.55
N HIS A 256 -10.52 -5.42 -14.90
CA HIS A 256 -9.39 -5.44 -15.85
C HIS A 256 -8.21 -6.23 -15.28
N ILE A 257 -7.79 -5.95 -14.03
CA ILE A 257 -6.68 -6.64 -13.38
C ILE A 257 -6.97 -8.14 -13.28
N VAL A 258 -8.17 -8.53 -12.89
CA VAL A 258 -8.59 -9.95 -12.84
C VAL A 258 -8.54 -10.59 -14.23
N ASN A 259 -8.99 -9.87 -15.27
CA ASN A 259 -8.95 -10.38 -16.64
C ASN A 259 -7.53 -10.60 -17.16
N ILE A 260 -6.56 -9.78 -16.75
CA ILE A 260 -5.17 -9.84 -17.21
C ILE A 260 -4.31 -10.77 -16.35
N GLY A 261 -4.36 -10.60 -15.03
CA GLY A 261 -3.50 -11.30 -14.07
C GLY A 261 -4.16 -12.47 -13.35
N GLY A 262 -5.47 -12.65 -13.53
CA GLY A 262 -6.26 -13.64 -12.79
C GLY A 262 -6.78 -13.13 -11.45
N ILE A 263 -7.67 -13.91 -10.85
CA ILE A 263 -8.39 -13.52 -9.62
C ILE A 263 -7.48 -13.37 -8.39
N ASP A 264 -6.30 -13.96 -8.41
CA ASP A 264 -5.42 -14.06 -7.25
C ASP A 264 -4.46 -12.87 -7.06
N CYS A 265 -4.49 -11.84 -7.96
CA CYS A 265 -3.49 -10.76 -7.96
C CYS A 265 -4.02 -9.37 -7.59
N VAL A 266 -5.28 -9.23 -7.18
CA VAL A 266 -5.88 -7.94 -6.84
C VAL A 266 -6.39 -7.89 -5.40
N GLY A 267 -6.31 -6.72 -4.78
CA GLY A 267 -6.81 -6.38 -3.46
C GLY A 267 -7.09 -4.88 -3.37
N PHE A 268 -7.10 -4.32 -2.18
CA PHE A 268 -7.27 -2.89 -1.92
C PHE A 268 -6.00 -2.28 -1.34
N GLY A 269 -5.73 -1.06 -1.73
CA GLY A 269 -4.73 -0.17 -1.18
C GLY A 269 -5.25 1.24 -1.40
N SER A 270 -6.19 1.64 -0.55
CA SER A 270 -7.08 2.78 -0.76
C SER A 270 -6.38 4.11 -0.96
N ASP A 271 -5.22 4.26 -0.36
CA ASP A 271 -4.52 5.54 -0.25
C ASP A 271 -5.33 6.57 0.56
N PHE A 272 -6.18 6.08 1.49
CA PHE A 272 -6.95 6.92 2.38
C PHE A 272 -6.04 7.85 3.17
N ASP A 273 -6.47 9.10 3.24
CA ASP A 273 -5.78 10.23 3.89
C ASP A 273 -4.49 10.70 3.19
N GLY A 274 -3.97 9.95 2.19
CA GLY A 274 -2.95 10.41 1.25
C GLY A 274 -3.52 11.11 0.01
N ILE A 275 -4.84 11.07 -0.18
CA ILE A 275 -5.54 11.62 -1.35
C ILE A 275 -6.50 12.73 -0.95
N GLN A 276 -6.72 13.69 -1.87
CA GLN A 276 -7.57 14.87 -1.62
C GLN A 276 -8.86 14.89 -2.45
N ASN A 277 -9.08 13.89 -3.30
CA ASN A 277 -10.29 13.81 -4.11
C ASN A 277 -11.48 13.29 -3.31
N THR A 278 -12.67 13.56 -3.78
CA THR A 278 -13.90 13.00 -3.17
C THR A 278 -14.11 11.56 -3.60
N LEU A 279 -14.64 10.77 -2.68
CA LEU A 279 -14.91 9.35 -2.87
C LEU A 279 -16.42 9.08 -2.78
N GLU A 280 -16.99 8.35 -3.73
CA GLU A 280 -18.40 7.92 -3.67
C GLU A 280 -18.68 7.02 -2.46
N ILE A 281 -17.70 6.25 -2.03
CA ILE A 281 -17.79 5.44 -0.80
C ILE A 281 -17.72 6.29 0.48
N GLY A 282 -17.16 7.50 0.40
CA GLY A 282 -16.97 8.45 1.48
C GLY A 282 -15.68 8.21 2.26
N ASP A 283 -15.61 7.12 3.00
CA ASP A 283 -14.50 6.72 3.88
C ASP A 283 -14.45 5.19 4.06
N ALA A 284 -13.61 4.68 4.93
CA ALA A 284 -13.45 3.26 5.21
C ALA A 284 -14.76 2.54 5.58
N SER A 285 -15.74 3.25 6.14
CA SER A 285 -17.06 2.68 6.46
C SER A 285 -17.89 2.32 5.22
N GLY A 286 -17.53 2.87 4.06
CA GLY A 286 -18.22 2.65 2.79
C GLY A 286 -17.71 1.47 1.96
N MET A 287 -16.71 0.71 2.42
CA MET A 287 -16.12 -0.42 1.67
C MET A 287 -17.17 -1.48 1.27
N GLN A 288 -18.22 -1.65 2.06
CA GLN A 288 -19.32 -2.56 1.73
C GLN A 288 -20.09 -2.19 0.45
N LYS A 289 -20.06 -0.91 0.04
CA LYS A 289 -20.69 -0.49 -1.23
C LYS A 289 -19.92 -1.07 -2.44
N ILE A 290 -18.59 -1.20 -2.34
CA ILE A 290 -17.77 -1.85 -3.38
C ILE A 290 -18.09 -3.34 -3.45
N TYR A 291 -18.27 -4.01 -2.30
CA TYR A 291 -18.69 -5.40 -2.25
C TYR A 291 -20.03 -5.61 -2.98
N GLU A 292 -21.04 -4.79 -2.68
CA GLU A 292 -22.35 -4.91 -3.35
C GLU A 292 -22.26 -4.72 -4.87
N ALA A 293 -21.40 -3.80 -5.33
CA ALA A 293 -21.22 -3.58 -6.77
C ALA A 293 -20.46 -4.74 -7.45
N LEU A 294 -19.49 -5.35 -6.76
CA LEU A 294 -18.71 -6.46 -7.33
C LEU A 294 -19.48 -7.78 -7.39
N LYS A 295 -20.54 -7.96 -6.59
CA LYS A 295 -21.42 -9.16 -6.63
C LYS A 295 -22.07 -9.37 -8.00
N GLU A 296 -22.18 -8.34 -8.83
CA GLU A 296 -22.68 -8.47 -10.19
C GLU A 296 -21.71 -9.22 -11.13
N TYR A 297 -20.44 -9.31 -10.76
CA TYR A 297 -19.36 -9.81 -11.62
C TYR A 297 -18.62 -11.03 -11.07
N PHE A 298 -18.65 -11.23 -9.75
CA PHE A 298 -17.84 -12.24 -9.06
C PHE A 298 -18.70 -13.04 -8.09
N ASN A 299 -18.40 -14.34 -7.97
CA ASN A 299 -19.01 -15.19 -6.94
C ASN A 299 -18.37 -14.94 -5.56
N GLU A 300 -18.93 -15.53 -4.50
CA GLU A 300 -18.50 -15.28 -3.12
C GLU A 300 -17.02 -15.65 -2.87
N ASP A 301 -16.56 -16.79 -3.40
CA ASP A 301 -15.16 -17.22 -3.25
C ASP A 301 -14.18 -16.25 -3.94
N GLU A 302 -14.55 -15.71 -5.10
CA GLU A 302 -13.79 -14.70 -5.81
C GLU A 302 -13.79 -13.36 -5.08
N LEU A 303 -14.92 -12.96 -4.50
CA LEU A 303 -15.03 -11.75 -3.68
C LEU A 303 -14.16 -11.84 -2.43
N GLU A 304 -14.15 -12.98 -1.73
CA GLU A 304 -13.23 -13.19 -0.60
C GLU A 304 -11.76 -13.09 -1.01
N LYS A 305 -11.39 -13.57 -2.21
CA LYS A 305 -10.04 -13.41 -2.75
C LYS A 305 -9.69 -11.94 -2.95
N ILE A 306 -10.54 -11.18 -3.64
CA ILE A 306 -10.36 -9.74 -3.91
C ILE A 306 -10.28 -8.96 -2.59
N PHE A 307 -11.16 -9.25 -1.65
CA PHE A 307 -11.29 -8.45 -0.43
C PHE A 307 -10.19 -8.70 0.60
N TYR A 308 -9.71 -9.95 0.75
CA TYR A 308 -8.71 -10.23 1.78
C TYR A 308 -7.77 -11.41 1.49
N LYS A 309 -8.24 -12.51 0.87
CA LYS A 309 -7.43 -13.74 0.78
C LYS A 309 -6.17 -13.57 -0.05
N ASN A 310 -6.20 -12.76 -1.13
CA ASN A 310 -5.04 -12.54 -1.99
C ASN A 310 -3.92 -11.84 -1.24
N VAL A 311 -4.23 -10.79 -0.51
CA VAL A 311 -3.26 -10.04 0.31
C VAL A 311 -2.74 -10.90 1.44
N LEU A 312 -3.63 -11.59 2.17
CA LEU A 312 -3.23 -12.50 3.25
C LEU A 312 -2.33 -13.64 2.76
N ARG A 313 -2.54 -14.16 1.55
CA ARG A 313 -1.66 -15.16 0.92
C ARG A 313 -0.25 -14.63 0.73
N VAL A 314 -0.08 -13.39 0.25
CA VAL A 314 1.23 -12.74 0.13
C VAL A 314 1.87 -12.57 1.51
N TYR A 315 1.12 -12.06 2.47
CA TYR A 315 1.63 -11.84 3.84
C TYR A 315 2.07 -13.15 4.51
N LYS A 316 1.32 -14.23 4.32
CA LYS A 316 1.69 -15.56 4.84
C LYS A 316 3.00 -16.10 4.28
N GLN A 317 3.35 -15.73 3.05
CA GLN A 317 4.60 -16.16 2.43
C GLN A 317 5.78 -15.29 2.83
N CYS A 318 5.55 -14.01 3.14
CA CYS A 318 6.62 -13.05 3.38
C CYS A 318 6.91 -12.81 4.87
N LEU A 319 5.89 -12.71 5.71
CA LEU A 319 6.04 -12.42 7.15
C LEU A 319 6.64 -13.62 7.90
N LYS A 320 7.72 -13.37 8.64
CA LYS A 320 8.47 -14.36 9.43
C LYS A 320 8.17 -14.26 10.91
#